data_2fb3b0782d774dda43f3f35279e87698
#
_entry.id   2fb3b0782d774dda43f3f35279e87698
#
_cell.length_a   1.000
_cell.length_b   1.000
_cell.length_c   1.000
_cell.angle_alpha   90.00
_cell.angle_beta   90.00
_cell.angle_gamma   90.00
#
_symmetry.space_group_name_H-M   'P 1'
#
loop_
_entity.id
_entity.type
_entity.pdbx_description
1 polymer ?
#
loop_
_entity_poly.entity_id
_entity_poly.type
_entity_poly.pdbx_seq_one_letter_code
_entity_poly.pdbx_strand_id
1 'polypeptide(L)' 'MNEKKLLEKKEWEYYIFEEDHHITLSVPILSPAPGFDVVYTLNESEKEKYEHTGIKALEDRIEDMKVNFSNYEMNSWR' A
#
# COMPACT_ATOMS: atom_id res chain seq x y z
N MET A 1 -2.56 0.63 -22.58
CA MET A 1 -3.41 0.50 -21.39
C MET A 1 -2.59 0.01 -20.22
N ASN A 2 -2.64 0.75 -19.12
CA ASN A 2 -1.82 0.41 -17.98
C ASN A 2 -2.52 -0.63 -17.13
N GLU A 3 -1.86 -1.75 -16.93
CA GLU A 3 -2.41 -2.81 -16.13
C GLU A 3 -1.77 -2.79 -14.75
N LYS A 4 -2.61 -2.81 -13.74
CA LYS A 4 -2.17 -2.91 -12.37
C LYS A 4 -1.87 -4.37 -12.08
N LYS A 5 -0.62 -4.66 -11.73
CA LYS A 5 -0.18 -6.01 -11.44
C LYS A 5 -0.05 -6.20 -9.93
N LEU A 6 -0.73 -7.21 -9.40
CA LEU A 6 -0.59 -7.54 -7.99
C LEU A 6 0.73 -8.27 -7.78
N LEU A 7 1.63 -7.67 -7.01
CA LEU A 7 2.94 -8.26 -6.71
C LEU A 7 2.89 -9.15 -5.49
N GLU A 8 2.18 -8.71 -4.47
CA GLU A 8 2.15 -9.39 -3.19
C GLU A 8 0.93 -8.94 -2.42
N LYS A 9 0.37 -9.82 -1.59
CA LYS A 9 -0.74 -9.45 -0.72
C LYS A 9 -0.73 -10.26 0.55
N LYS A 10 -1.31 -9.69 1.59
CA LYS A 10 -1.67 -10.42 2.81
C LYS A 10 -3.08 -9.94 3.13
N GLU A 11 -4.06 -10.83 2.98
CA GLU A 11 -5.47 -10.46 3.10
C GLU A 11 -5.75 -9.67 4.36
N TRP A 12 -6.51 -8.58 4.19
CA TRP A 12 -6.93 -7.67 5.25
C TRP A 12 -5.78 -6.87 5.89
N GLU A 13 -4.54 -7.03 5.40
CA GLU A 13 -3.41 -6.28 5.92
C GLU A 13 -2.78 -5.36 4.88
N TYR A 14 -2.47 -5.87 3.69
CA TYR A 14 -1.88 -5.03 2.64
C TYR A 14 -2.00 -5.69 1.28
N TYR A 15 -1.92 -4.84 0.25
CA TYR A 15 -1.84 -5.28 -1.14
C TYR A 15 -0.80 -4.41 -1.83
N ILE A 16 0.07 -5.02 -2.61
CA ILE A 16 1.13 -4.30 -3.30
C ILE A 16 0.96 -4.48 -4.81
N PHE A 17 0.84 -3.37 -5.52
CA PHE A 17 0.62 -3.36 -6.96
C PHE A 17 1.74 -2.64 -7.69
N GLU A 18 1.97 -3.05 -8.94
CA GLU A 18 2.90 -2.36 -9.82
C GLU A 18 2.13 -1.84 -11.03
N GLU A 19 2.36 -0.57 -11.37
CA GLU A 19 1.76 0.04 -12.54
C GLU A 19 2.72 1.12 -13.07
N ASP A 20 3.09 1.04 -14.35
CA ASP A 20 3.99 2.01 -14.98
C ASP A 20 5.29 2.24 -14.20
N HIS A 21 5.91 1.17 -13.74
CA HIS A 21 7.15 1.21 -12.95
C HIS A 21 6.99 1.85 -11.57
N HIS A 22 5.77 2.13 -11.17
CA HIS A 22 5.46 2.61 -9.82
C HIS A 22 4.91 1.48 -8.98
N ILE A 23 5.31 1.43 -7.72
CA ILE A 23 4.79 0.45 -6.78
C ILE A 23 3.86 1.17 -5.82
N THR A 24 2.63 0.70 -5.75
CA THR A 24 1.59 1.28 -4.89
C THR A 24 1.23 0.30 -3.79
N LEU A 25 1.21 0.81 -2.57
CA LEU A 25 0.83 0.05 -1.40
C LEU A 25 -0.60 0.43 -1.03
N SER A 26 -1.45 -0.57 -0.86
CA SER A 26 -2.84 -0.38 -0.49
C SER A 26 -3.09 -1.10 0.83
N VAL A 27 -3.62 -0.40 1.81
CA VAL A 27 -3.87 -0.97 3.14
C VAL A 27 -5.35 -0.79 3.47
N PRO A 28 -6.10 -1.89 3.62
CA PRO A 28 -7.52 -1.79 3.97
C PRO A 28 -7.68 -1.31 5.42
N ILE A 29 -8.60 -0.38 5.61
CA ILE A 29 -8.91 0.15 6.94
C ILE A 29 -10.21 -0.49 7.41
N LEU A 30 -10.10 -1.23 8.49
CA LEU A 30 -11.22 -1.98 9.03
C LEU A 30 -11.84 -1.33 10.26
N SER A 31 -11.15 -0.38 10.86
CA SER A 31 -11.59 0.32 12.05
C SER A 31 -11.12 1.77 11.99
N PRO A 32 -11.92 2.75 12.39
CA PRO A 32 -13.24 2.63 13.00
C PRO A 32 -14.37 2.34 12.01
N ALA A 33 -14.16 2.63 10.72
CA ALA A 33 -15.20 2.46 9.72
C ALA A 33 -14.64 1.69 8.53
N PRO A 34 -15.03 0.43 8.32
CA PRO A 34 -14.56 -0.33 7.17
C PRO A 34 -15.18 0.22 5.89
N GLY A 35 -14.53 -0.03 4.76
CA GLY A 35 -15.06 0.35 3.46
C GLY A 35 -14.17 1.24 2.63
N PHE A 36 -12.91 1.39 3.00
CA PHE A 36 -11.95 2.12 2.17
C PHE A 36 -10.54 1.59 2.38
N ASP A 37 -9.69 1.88 1.39
CA ASP A 37 -8.26 1.58 1.45
C ASP A 37 -7.49 2.88 1.54
N VAL A 38 -6.38 2.83 2.24
CA VAL A 38 -5.39 3.90 2.23
C VAL A 38 -4.35 3.50 1.20
N VAL A 39 -4.01 4.40 0.28
CA VAL A 39 -3.05 4.09 -0.77
C VAL A 39 -1.84 5.03 -0.70
N TYR A 40 -0.70 4.48 -1.08
CA TYR A 40 0.56 5.22 -1.05
C TYR A 40 1.49 4.69 -2.14
N THR A 41 1.97 5.57 -2.98
CA THR A 41 2.94 5.19 -4.01
C THR A 41 4.35 5.36 -3.45
N LEU A 42 5.13 4.30 -3.49
CA LEU A 42 6.49 4.31 -2.95
C LEU A 42 7.37 5.31 -3.70
N ASN A 43 8.22 6.02 -2.95
CA ASN A 43 9.22 6.85 -3.58
C ASN A 43 10.38 5.96 -4.04
N GLU A 44 11.35 6.53 -4.74
CA GLU A 44 12.47 5.76 -5.30
C GLU A 44 13.24 4.98 -4.23
N SER A 45 13.47 5.61 -3.09
CA SER A 45 14.21 4.99 -2.00
C SER A 45 13.46 3.80 -1.41
N GLU A 46 12.17 3.96 -1.19
CA GLU A 46 11.34 2.89 -0.65
C GLU A 46 11.17 1.73 -1.63
N LYS A 47 11.01 2.07 -2.92
CA LYS A 47 10.90 1.06 -3.96
C LYS A 47 12.16 0.21 -4.02
N GLU A 48 13.31 0.86 -3.97
CA GLU A 48 14.59 0.18 -4.00
C GLU A 48 14.75 -0.74 -2.79
N LYS A 49 14.42 -0.26 -1.61
CA LYS A 49 14.48 -1.08 -0.39
C LYS A 49 13.55 -2.28 -0.47
N TYR A 50 12.34 -2.08 -1.00
CA TYR A 50 11.40 -3.16 -1.16
C TYR A 50 11.93 -4.22 -2.12
N GLU A 51 12.54 -3.80 -3.22
CA GLU A 51 13.09 -4.72 -4.20
C GLU A 51 14.25 -5.54 -3.63
N HIS A 52 15.00 -4.98 -2.69
CA HIS A 52 16.12 -5.69 -2.04
C HIS A 52 15.71 -6.52 -0.83
N THR A 53 14.81 -6.02 -0.04
CA THR A 53 14.48 -6.59 1.27
C THR A 53 13.11 -7.27 1.30
N GLY A 54 12.22 -6.86 0.42
CA GLY A 54 10.85 -7.35 0.41
C GLY A 54 9.97 -6.57 1.39
N ILE A 55 8.90 -7.22 1.85
CA ILE A 55 7.87 -6.56 2.65
C ILE A 55 8.39 -5.97 3.96
N LYS A 56 9.47 -6.51 4.49
CA LYS A 56 10.05 -5.98 5.72
C LYS A 56 10.45 -4.51 5.61
N ALA A 57 10.83 -4.09 4.41
CA ALA A 57 11.18 -2.69 4.16
C ALA A 57 9.99 -1.76 4.27
N LEU A 58 8.78 -2.30 4.20
CA LEU A 58 7.54 -1.53 4.19
C LEU A 58 6.73 -1.65 5.49
N GLU A 59 7.16 -2.48 6.42
CA GLU A 59 6.41 -2.71 7.66
C GLU A 59 6.09 -1.43 8.43
N ASP A 60 7.08 -0.56 8.55
CA ASP A 60 6.88 0.73 9.26
C ASP A 60 5.91 1.62 8.50
N ARG A 61 5.97 1.61 7.17
CA ARG A 61 5.05 2.39 6.35
C ARG A 61 3.63 1.86 6.48
N ILE A 62 3.47 0.54 6.45
CA ILE A 62 2.16 -0.09 6.61
C ILE A 62 1.55 0.28 7.96
N GLU A 63 2.35 0.22 9.02
CA GLU A 63 1.89 0.58 10.35
C GLU A 63 1.46 2.04 10.42
N ASP A 64 2.25 2.93 9.83
CA ASP A 64 1.89 4.34 9.79
C ASP A 64 0.60 4.58 9.01
N MET A 65 0.40 3.86 7.93
CA MET A 65 -0.83 3.97 7.14
C MET A 65 -2.05 3.52 7.93
N LYS A 66 -1.89 2.53 8.80
CA LYS A 66 -2.99 2.05 9.64
C LYS A 66 -3.32 3.04 10.77
N VAL A 67 -2.30 3.67 11.32
CA VAL A 67 -2.47 4.58 12.47
C VAL A 67 -2.81 5.98 12.01
N ASN A 68 -2.10 6.49 11.02
CA ASN A 68 -2.26 7.86 10.53
C ASN A 68 -2.91 7.90 9.15
N PHE A 69 -3.93 7.09 8.97
CA PHE A 69 -4.56 6.92 7.65
C PHE A 69 -5.08 8.21 7.04
N SER A 70 -5.45 9.19 7.85
CA SER A 70 -5.94 10.47 7.34
C SER A 70 -4.87 11.30 6.62
N ASN A 71 -3.59 10.92 6.77
CA ASN A 71 -2.49 11.60 6.10
C ASN A 71 -2.23 11.06 4.70
N TYR A 72 -2.99 10.06 4.28
CA TYR A 72 -2.79 9.38 3.00
C TYR A 72 -4.03 9.51 2.13
N GLU A 73 -3.85 9.19 0.86
CA GLU A 73 -4.98 9.14 -0.07
C GLU A 73 -5.84 7.92 0.25
N MET A 74 -7.14 8.11 0.20
CA MET A 74 -8.09 7.04 0.53
C MET A 74 -9.00 6.75 -0.65
N ASN A 75 -9.20 5.47 -0.93
CA ASN A 75 -10.10 5.01 -1.98
C ASN A 75 -11.27 4.28 -1.34
N SER A 76 -12.48 4.74 -1.63
CA SER A 76 -13.68 4.09 -1.15
C SER A 76 -13.91 2.76 -1.88
N TRP A 77 -14.39 1.78 -1.18
CA TRP A 77 -14.78 0.50 -1.78
C TRP A 77 -16.14 0.58 -2.48
N ARG A 78 -16.85 1.67 -2.31
CA ARG A 78 -18.20 1.86 -2.84
C ARG A 78 -18.19 2.62 -4.16
#